data_399a509fb56214ecd904126f980abe1e
#
_entry.id   399a509fb56214ecd904126f980abe1e
#
_cell.length_a   1.000
_cell.length_b   1.000
_cell.length_c   1.000
_cell.angle_alpha   90.00
_cell.angle_beta   90.00
_cell.angle_gamma   90.00
#
_symmetry.space_group_name_H-M   'P 1'
#
loop_
_entity.id
_entity.type
_entity.pdbx_description
1 polymer ?
#
loop_
_entity_poly.entity_id
_entity_poly.type
_entity_poly.pdbx_seq_one_letter_code
_entity_poly.pdbx_strand_id
1 'polypeptide(L)'
;MMYEAQNHWDTIYKTKTAAEVGWTQEVPYTSLEFIHSFNLDKTASIIDVGAGDSKLVDHLILEGFSNLTVLDISAEALEKAKIRLGEKAKTVNWVVSDVLDFKADRAYDLWHDRAAFHFLTSPDQIKAYLDLTANSVKTYLVLGTFSETGPDQCSGLRIKKYSADTLSNTFKNEFSKIKCITVDHITPFQTKQNYLFCSFKKHDPSKSSL
;
A
#
# COMPACT_ATOMS: atom_id res chain seq x y z
N MET A 1 -11.38 12.36 -14.25
CA MET A 1 -10.23 11.50 -13.84
C MET A 1 -10.42 10.96 -12.42
N MET A 2 -10.44 11.77 -11.33
CA MET A 2 -10.64 11.26 -9.95
C MET A 2 -11.98 10.54 -9.76
N TYR A 3 -13.08 11.15 -10.21
CA TYR A 3 -14.43 10.59 -10.15
C TYR A 3 -14.57 9.26 -10.91
N GLU A 4 -13.90 9.10 -12.03
CA GLU A 4 -13.91 7.87 -12.83
C GLU A 4 -13.15 6.73 -12.13
N ALA A 5 -11.97 7.01 -11.53
CA ALA A 5 -11.21 6.03 -10.78
C ALA A 5 -11.96 5.57 -9.53
N GLN A 6 -12.55 6.49 -8.77
CA GLN A 6 -13.36 6.17 -7.60
C GLN A 6 -14.57 5.30 -7.99
N ASN A 7 -15.34 5.70 -9.02
CA ASN A 7 -16.48 4.94 -9.50
C ASN A 7 -16.10 3.53 -9.97
N HIS A 8 -14.94 3.38 -10.62
CA HIS A 8 -14.43 2.08 -11.04
C HIS A 8 -14.23 1.17 -9.84
N TRP A 9 -13.50 1.63 -8.82
CA TRP A 9 -13.23 0.83 -7.64
C TRP A 9 -14.47 0.58 -6.78
N ASP A 10 -15.31 1.59 -6.56
CA ASP A 10 -16.59 1.42 -5.87
C ASP A 10 -17.48 0.37 -6.58
N THR A 11 -17.51 0.38 -7.91
CA THR A 11 -18.24 -0.63 -8.68
C THR A 11 -17.68 -2.03 -8.46
N ILE A 12 -16.36 -2.19 -8.48
CA ILE A 12 -15.72 -3.47 -8.21
C ILE A 12 -16.08 -3.97 -6.82
N TYR A 13 -15.91 -3.14 -5.80
CA TYR A 13 -16.21 -3.53 -4.43
C TYR A 13 -17.70 -3.74 -4.16
N LYS A 14 -18.59 -3.06 -4.87
CA LYS A 14 -20.05 -3.33 -4.79
C LYS A 14 -20.44 -4.65 -5.42
N THR A 15 -19.83 -5.00 -6.54
CA THR A 15 -20.30 -6.11 -7.38
C THR A 15 -19.53 -7.41 -7.19
N LYS A 16 -18.32 -7.36 -6.62
CA LYS A 16 -17.46 -8.54 -6.44
C LYS A 16 -17.23 -8.87 -4.97
N THR A 17 -17.15 -10.15 -4.72
CA THR A 17 -16.72 -10.73 -3.45
C THR A 17 -15.20 -10.85 -3.39
N ALA A 18 -14.63 -11.11 -2.22
CA ALA A 18 -13.21 -11.37 -2.03
C ALA A 18 -12.69 -12.55 -2.87
N ALA A 19 -13.53 -13.56 -3.14
CA ALA A 19 -13.18 -14.71 -3.97
C ALA A 19 -13.14 -14.38 -5.48
N GLU A 20 -13.69 -13.24 -5.89
CA GLU A 20 -13.77 -12.81 -7.29
C GLU A 20 -12.77 -11.71 -7.65
N VAL A 21 -11.85 -11.38 -6.75
CA VAL A 21 -10.80 -10.38 -6.99
C VAL A 21 -9.42 -10.99 -6.79
N GLY A 22 -8.50 -10.68 -7.72
CA GLY A 22 -7.21 -11.37 -7.82
C GLY A 22 -6.19 -11.01 -6.74
N TRP A 23 -6.41 -9.96 -5.96
CA TRP A 23 -5.45 -9.47 -4.95
C TRP A 23 -5.74 -9.94 -3.52
N THR A 24 -6.86 -10.61 -3.31
CA THR A 24 -7.29 -11.04 -1.97
C THR A 24 -6.27 -11.99 -1.32
N GLN A 25 -6.01 -11.74 -0.04
CA GLN A 25 -5.20 -12.59 0.83
C GLN A 25 -5.91 -12.72 2.18
N GLU A 26 -6.05 -13.96 2.66
CA GLU A 26 -6.57 -14.21 4.01
C GLU A 26 -5.58 -13.73 5.07
N VAL A 27 -4.31 -14.03 4.86
CA VAL A 27 -3.19 -13.51 5.65
C VAL A 27 -2.19 -12.87 4.69
N PRO A 28 -1.92 -11.58 4.79
CA PRO A 28 -0.94 -10.87 3.96
C PRO A 28 0.49 -11.10 4.47
N TYR A 29 0.96 -12.35 4.42
CA TYR A 29 2.23 -12.79 5.00
C TYR A 29 3.42 -11.91 4.63
N THR A 30 3.58 -11.61 3.35
CA THR A 30 4.72 -10.81 2.88
C THR A 30 4.70 -9.39 3.48
N SER A 31 3.53 -8.73 3.49
CA SER A 31 3.39 -7.42 4.12
C SER A 31 3.71 -7.47 5.61
N LEU A 32 3.20 -8.47 6.34
CA LEU A 32 3.46 -8.65 7.76
C LEU A 32 4.95 -8.93 8.03
N GLU A 33 5.61 -9.79 7.25
CA GLU A 33 7.05 -10.07 7.38
C GLU A 33 7.89 -8.80 7.21
N PHE A 34 7.57 -7.95 6.24
CA PHE A 34 8.26 -6.68 6.07
C PHE A 34 8.04 -5.76 7.27
N ILE A 35 6.80 -5.63 7.76
CA ILE A 35 6.46 -4.79 8.92
C ILE A 35 7.18 -5.30 10.18
N HIS A 36 7.15 -6.59 10.43
CA HIS A 36 7.80 -7.22 11.59
C HIS A 36 9.32 -7.01 11.58
N SER A 37 9.94 -6.99 10.39
CA SER A 37 11.40 -6.82 10.27
C SER A 37 11.91 -5.48 10.81
N PHE A 38 11.03 -4.49 11.00
CA PHE A 38 11.38 -3.18 11.53
C PHE A 38 11.31 -3.08 13.05
N ASN A 39 10.75 -4.07 13.74
CA ASN A 39 10.57 -4.08 15.19
C ASN A 39 9.94 -2.79 15.72
N LEU A 40 8.86 -2.34 15.08
CA LEU A 40 8.16 -1.10 15.45
C LEU A 40 7.49 -1.22 16.81
N ASP A 41 7.48 -0.10 17.57
CA ASP A 41 6.65 0.01 18.76
C ASP A 41 5.16 -0.13 18.38
N LYS A 42 4.34 -0.67 19.28
CA LYS A 42 2.90 -0.87 19.03
C LYS A 42 2.11 0.45 18.93
N THR A 43 2.71 1.55 19.32
CA THR A 43 2.20 2.93 19.16
C THR A 43 2.67 3.62 17.89
N ALA A 44 3.56 2.97 17.11
CA ALA A 44 4.06 3.51 15.85
C ALA A 44 2.90 3.81 14.89
N SER A 45 2.99 4.97 14.25
CA SER A 45 1.99 5.39 13.25
C SER A 45 2.20 4.64 11.93
N ILE A 46 1.21 3.84 11.54
CA ILE A 46 1.23 3.03 10.31
C ILE A 46 0.08 3.48 9.42
N ILE A 47 0.39 3.72 8.14
CA ILE A 47 -0.63 3.92 7.10
C ILE A 47 -0.57 2.78 6.09
N ASP A 48 -1.75 2.21 5.76
CA ASP A 48 -1.96 1.26 4.66
C ASP A 48 -2.69 1.97 3.52
N VAL A 49 -2.01 2.13 2.38
CA VAL A 49 -2.45 2.93 1.25
C VAL A 49 -2.95 2.04 0.11
N GLY A 50 -4.11 2.39 -0.44
CA GLY A 50 -4.81 1.55 -1.40
C GLY A 50 -5.18 0.20 -0.78
N ALA A 51 -5.57 0.25 0.49
CA ALA A 51 -5.80 -0.95 1.29
C ALA A 51 -6.98 -1.78 0.79
N GLY A 52 -7.96 -1.15 0.16
CA GLY A 52 -9.20 -1.83 -0.22
C GLY A 52 -9.90 -2.44 1.00
N ASP A 53 -10.29 -3.69 0.85
CA ASP A 53 -10.82 -4.53 1.94
C ASP A 53 -9.77 -5.51 2.51
N SER A 54 -8.48 -5.17 2.37
CA SER A 54 -7.35 -5.97 2.88
C SER A 54 -7.50 -6.30 4.36
N LYS A 55 -7.06 -7.50 4.74
CA LYS A 55 -7.01 -7.94 6.13
C LYS A 55 -5.72 -7.52 6.86
N LEU A 56 -4.86 -6.71 6.25
CA LEU A 56 -3.64 -6.26 6.91
C LEU A 56 -3.95 -5.53 8.22
N VAL A 57 -4.92 -4.60 8.20
CA VAL A 57 -5.35 -3.85 9.38
C VAL A 57 -5.89 -4.75 10.49
N ASP A 58 -6.58 -5.84 10.13
CA ASP A 58 -7.10 -6.84 11.10
C ASP A 58 -5.94 -7.50 11.87
N HIS A 59 -4.90 -7.92 11.16
CA HIS A 59 -3.71 -8.54 11.75
C HIS A 59 -2.93 -7.55 12.61
N LEU A 60 -2.74 -6.32 12.15
CA LEU A 60 -2.04 -5.30 12.92
C LEU A 60 -2.76 -4.98 14.24
N ILE A 61 -4.10 -4.89 14.23
CA ILE A 61 -4.89 -4.72 15.45
C ILE A 61 -4.71 -5.92 16.39
N LEU A 62 -4.77 -7.15 15.87
CA LEU A 62 -4.59 -8.37 16.68
C LEU A 62 -3.19 -8.43 17.31
N GLU A 63 -2.18 -7.89 16.64
CA GLU A 63 -0.82 -7.78 17.14
C GLU A 63 -0.61 -6.62 18.12
N GLY A 64 -1.64 -5.81 18.38
CA GLY A 64 -1.63 -4.73 19.35
C GLY A 64 -1.17 -3.36 18.82
N PHE A 65 -1.04 -3.18 17.50
CA PHE A 65 -0.81 -1.85 16.94
C PHE A 65 -2.05 -0.98 17.15
N SER A 66 -1.85 0.24 17.64
CA SER A 66 -2.93 1.13 18.08
C SER A 66 -3.06 2.44 17.29
N ASN A 67 -2.11 2.74 16.41
CA ASN A 67 -2.08 4.00 15.65
C ASN A 67 -2.10 3.72 14.14
N LEU A 68 -3.25 3.24 13.67
CA LEU A 68 -3.43 2.77 12.31
C LEU A 68 -4.27 3.73 11.49
N THR A 69 -3.84 4.01 10.27
CA THR A 69 -4.59 4.73 9.25
C THR A 69 -4.75 3.81 8.03
N VAL A 70 -5.94 3.77 7.48
CA VAL A 70 -6.27 3.02 6.27
C VAL A 70 -6.81 3.99 5.24
N LEU A 71 -6.17 4.06 4.08
CA LEU A 71 -6.52 4.95 3.00
C LEU A 71 -6.88 4.15 1.75
N ASP A 72 -8.02 4.45 1.18
CA ASP A 72 -8.41 3.94 -0.14
C ASP A 72 -9.28 4.97 -0.88
N ILE A 73 -9.27 4.90 -2.20
CA ILE A 73 -10.13 5.73 -3.03
C ILE A 73 -11.60 5.28 -2.97
N SER A 74 -11.84 3.99 -2.68
CA SER A 74 -13.17 3.39 -2.61
C SER A 74 -13.75 3.45 -1.20
N ALA A 75 -14.83 4.21 -1.04
CA ALA A 75 -15.62 4.19 0.18
C ALA A 75 -16.24 2.81 0.46
N GLU A 76 -16.67 2.10 -0.58
CA GLU A 76 -17.26 0.77 -0.49
C GLU A 76 -16.27 -0.28 0.04
N ALA A 77 -15.01 -0.18 -0.37
CA ALA A 77 -13.95 -1.06 0.13
C ALA A 77 -13.75 -0.87 1.63
N LEU A 78 -13.59 0.38 2.05
CA LEU A 78 -13.40 0.71 3.46
C LEU A 78 -14.61 0.33 4.32
N GLU A 79 -15.82 0.48 3.79
CA GLU A 79 -17.03 0.07 4.52
C GLU A 79 -17.07 -1.45 4.75
N LYS A 80 -16.68 -2.27 3.76
CA LYS A 80 -16.53 -3.72 3.94
C LYS A 80 -15.52 -4.06 5.06
N ALA A 81 -14.37 -3.38 5.08
CA ALA A 81 -13.37 -3.58 6.12
C ALA A 81 -13.89 -3.17 7.50
N LYS A 82 -14.61 -2.04 7.63
CA LYS A 82 -15.22 -1.59 8.88
C LYS A 82 -16.27 -2.57 9.39
N ILE A 83 -17.17 -3.06 8.52
CA ILE A 83 -18.19 -4.05 8.87
C ILE A 83 -17.52 -5.33 9.40
N ARG A 84 -16.48 -5.81 8.73
CA ARG A 84 -15.72 -7.00 9.14
C ARG A 84 -15.06 -6.82 10.51
N LEU A 85 -14.48 -5.66 10.79
CA LEU A 85 -13.80 -5.35 12.05
C LEU A 85 -14.78 -5.09 13.21
N GLY A 86 -16.03 -4.69 12.93
CA GLY A 86 -17.02 -4.35 13.94
C GLY A 86 -16.53 -3.23 14.88
N GLU A 87 -16.62 -3.44 16.17
CA GLU A 87 -16.22 -2.43 17.18
C GLU A 87 -14.73 -2.02 17.06
N LYS A 88 -13.86 -2.92 16.59
CA LYS A 88 -12.44 -2.61 16.39
C LYS A 88 -12.20 -1.55 15.31
N ALA A 89 -13.14 -1.38 14.37
CA ALA A 89 -13.03 -0.33 13.35
C ALA A 89 -12.94 1.08 13.95
N LYS A 90 -13.46 1.30 15.15
CA LYS A 90 -13.41 2.59 15.86
C LYS A 90 -11.99 3.00 16.27
N THR A 91 -11.04 2.06 16.32
CA THR A 91 -9.64 2.32 16.68
C THR A 91 -8.76 2.67 15.49
N VAL A 92 -9.31 2.68 14.27
CA VAL A 92 -8.61 2.93 13.03
C VAL A 92 -9.04 4.27 12.43
N ASN A 93 -8.07 5.03 11.92
CA ASN A 93 -8.36 6.24 11.14
C ASN A 93 -8.63 5.85 9.68
N TRP A 94 -9.86 6.07 9.21
CA TRP A 94 -10.29 5.73 7.85
C TRP A 94 -10.32 6.96 6.96
N VAL A 95 -9.61 6.89 5.82
CA VAL A 95 -9.52 8.01 4.88
C VAL A 95 -9.99 7.55 3.50
N VAL A 96 -11.06 8.14 2.99
CA VAL A 96 -11.51 7.97 1.60
C VAL A 96 -10.88 9.07 0.77
N SER A 97 -9.87 8.73 -0.03
CA SER A 97 -9.17 9.70 -0.90
C SER A 97 -8.40 8.99 -2.01
N ASP A 98 -8.26 9.63 -3.16
CA ASP A 98 -7.17 9.31 -4.07
C ASP A 98 -5.85 9.62 -3.35
N VAL A 99 -4.86 8.74 -3.47
CA VAL A 99 -3.56 8.92 -2.83
C VAL A 99 -2.87 10.21 -3.28
N LEU A 100 -3.09 10.64 -4.52
CA LEU A 100 -2.49 11.88 -5.05
C LEU A 100 -3.15 13.16 -4.50
N ASP A 101 -4.38 13.06 -4.00
CA ASP A 101 -5.11 14.16 -3.35
C ASP A 101 -4.99 14.12 -1.82
N PHE A 102 -4.47 13.01 -1.28
CA PHE A 102 -4.31 12.83 0.15
C PHE A 102 -3.29 13.84 0.72
N LYS A 103 -3.74 14.53 1.77
CA LYS A 103 -2.88 15.43 2.53
C LYS A 103 -2.71 14.85 3.93
N ALA A 104 -1.53 14.31 4.18
CA ALA A 104 -1.20 13.77 5.49
C ALA A 104 -1.20 14.89 6.54
N ASP A 105 -1.93 14.69 7.63
CA ASP A 105 -1.95 15.59 8.80
C ASP A 105 -0.76 15.37 9.73
N ARG A 106 0.00 14.31 9.49
CA ARG A 106 1.19 13.88 10.25
C ARG A 106 2.16 13.08 9.39
N ALA A 107 3.36 12.85 9.88
CA ALA A 107 4.28 11.87 9.31
C ALA A 107 4.04 10.48 9.94
N TYR A 108 4.16 9.43 9.12
CA TYR A 108 3.96 8.03 9.50
C TYR A 108 5.31 7.35 9.73
N ASP A 109 5.43 6.57 10.80
CA ASP A 109 6.62 5.74 11.07
C ASP A 109 6.79 4.67 10.01
N LEU A 110 5.67 4.13 9.49
CA LEU A 110 5.62 3.21 8.37
C LEU A 110 4.51 3.59 7.39
N TRP A 111 4.88 3.69 6.13
CA TRP A 111 3.99 3.77 4.98
C TRP A 111 4.01 2.43 4.25
N HIS A 112 2.89 1.76 4.19
CA HIS A 112 2.69 0.53 3.44
C HIS A 112 1.78 0.78 2.25
N ASP A 113 2.17 0.28 1.08
CA ASP A 113 1.39 0.34 -0.16
C ASP A 113 1.56 -1.00 -0.89
N ARG A 114 0.48 -1.73 -1.02
CA ARG A 114 0.45 -2.96 -1.81
C ARG A 114 -0.57 -2.83 -2.93
N ALA A 115 -0.08 -2.74 -4.16
CA ALA A 115 -0.87 -2.68 -5.38
C ALA A 115 -1.66 -1.36 -5.59
N ALA A 116 -1.23 -0.24 -4.99
CA ALA A 116 -1.75 1.08 -5.32
C ALA A 116 -0.77 1.88 -6.19
N PHE A 117 0.51 1.96 -5.80
CA PHE A 117 1.53 2.71 -6.52
C PHE A 117 1.67 2.30 -8.00
N HIS A 118 1.47 1.04 -8.34
CA HIS A 118 1.62 0.58 -9.72
C HIS A 118 0.56 1.12 -10.69
N PHE A 119 -0.56 1.67 -10.21
CA PHE A 119 -1.54 2.36 -11.04
C PHE A 119 -1.11 3.76 -11.47
N LEU A 120 -0.07 4.30 -10.84
CA LEU A 120 0.51 5.59 -11.21
C LEU A 120 1.45 5.40 -12.40
N THR A 121 0.92 5.60 -13.61
CA THR A 121 1.63 5.27 -14.85
C THR A 121 2.30 6.46 -15.52
N SER A 122 1.88 7.70 -15.21
CA SER A 122 2.49 8.90 -15.76
C SER A 122 3.64 9.44 -14.89
N PRO A 123 4.64 10.10 -15.49
CA PRO A 123 5.73 10.72 -14.72
C PRO A 123 5.24 11.69 -13.65
N ASP A 124 4.21 12.50 -13.95
CA ASP A 124 3.66 13.49 -13.03
C ASP A 124 2.99 12.84 -11.83
N GLN A 125 2.22 11.75 -12.04
CA GLN A 125 1.62 10.98 -10.94
C GLN A 125 2.70 10.36 -10.03
N ILE A 126 3.73 9.76 -10.64
CA ILE A 126 4.84 9.17 -9.90
C ILE A 126 5.57 10.25 -9.10
N LYS A 127 5.84 11.41 -9.71
CA LYS A 127 6.46 12.54 -9.02
C LYS A 127 5.62 13.01 -7.84
N ALA A 128 4.31 13.20 -8.02
CA ALA A 128 3.41 13.61 -6.95
C ALA A 128 3.41 12.61 -5.78
N TYR A 129 3.43 11.31 -6.06
CA TYR A 129 3.55 10.27 -5.03
C TYR A 129 4.91 10.30 -4.31
N LEU A 130 6.00 10.54 -5.04
CA LEU A 130 7.33 10.72 -4.43
C LEU A 130 7.36 11.93 -3.49
N ASP A 131 6.83 13.06 -3.93
CA ASP A 131 6.73 14.28 -3.12
C ASP A 131 5.87 14.04 -1.87
N LEU A 132 4.75 13.31 -2.01
CA LEU A 132 3.90 12.94 -0.89
C LEU A 132 4.64 12.05 0.12
N THR A 133 5.27 10.97 -0.33
CA THR A 133 5.99 10.05 0.55
C THR A 133 7.22 10.72 1.18
N ALA A 134 7.92 11.59 0.44
CA ALA A 134 9.01 12.40 0.97
C ALA A 134 8.59 13.25 2.17
N ASN A 135 7.37 13.78 2.16
CA ASN A 135 6.87 14.65 3.23
C ASN A 135 6.14 13.90 4.35
N SER A 136 5.58 12.71 4.04
CA SER A 136 4.67 12.01 4.96
C SER A 136 5.27 10.76 5.61
N VAL A 137 6.38 10.23 5.08
CA VAL A 137 7.09 9.09 5.69
C VAL A 137 8.15 9.59 6.65
N LYS A 138 8.12 9.09 7.88
CA LYS A 138 9.11 9.42 8.91
C LYS A 138 10.29 8.45 8.89
N THR A 139 10.03 7.13 8.73
CA THR A 139 11.09 6.13 8.88
C THR A 139 11.11 5.11 7.75
N TYR A 140 10.03 4.37 7.55
CA TYR A 140 10.02 3.23 6.63
C TYR A 140 8.92 3.35 5.58
N LEU A 141 9.25 2.85 4.38
CA LEU A 141 8.33 2.70 3.25
C LEU A 141 8.40 1.26 2.77
N VAL A 142 7.24 0.61 2.62
CA VAL A 142 7.08 -0.71 2.01
C VAL A 142 6.21 -0.58 0.79
N LEU A 143 6.69 -1.06 -0.36
CA LEU A 143 5.97 -1.06 -1.62
C LEU A 143 5.85 -2.47 -2.18
N GLY A 144 4.63 -2.89 -2.47
CA GLY A 144 4.31 -4.12 -3.20
C GLY A 144 3.72 -3.78 -4.57
N THR A 145 4.44 -4.03 -5.65
CA THR A 145 3.99 -3.77 -7.04
C THR A 145 4.02 -5.06 -7.85
N PHE A 146 3.43 -5.07 -9.05
CA PHE A 146 3.75 -6.16 -9.97
C PHE A 146 5.20 -6.06 -10.43
N SER A 147 5.88 -7.21 -10.46
CA SER A 147 7.23 -7.34 -11.01
C SER A 147 7.21 -7.27 -12.54
N GLU A 148 8.38 -7.26 -13.16
CA GLU A 148 8.50 -7.30 -14.64
C GLU A 148 7.85 -8.55 -15.26
N THR A 149 7.78 -9.67 -14.52
CA THR A 149 7.12 -10.91 -14.93
C THR A 149 5.65 -11.00 -14.47
N GLY A 150 5.16 -10.00 -13.75
CA GLY A 150 3.77 -9.89 -13.35
C GLY A 150 2.83 -9.51 -14.49
N PRO A 151 1.51 -9.44 -14.22
CA PRO A 151 0.51 -9.03 -15.18
C PRO A 151 0.73 -7.60 -15.74
N ASP A 152 0.23 -7.34 -16.95
CA ASP A 152 0.29 -6.01 -17.58
C ASP A 152 -0.88 -5.10 -17.16
N GLN A 153 -1.91 -5.69 -16.55
CA GLN A 153 -3.12 -5.00 -16.09
C GLN A 153 -3.57 -5.55 -14.73
N CYS A 154 -4.23 -4.70 -13.97
CA CYS A 154 -4.95 -5.07 -12.77
C CYS A 154 -6.37 -4.50 -12.84
N SER A 155 -7.39 -5.35 -12.66
CA SER A 155 -8.80 -4.94 -12.78
C SER A 155 -9.16 -4.20 -14.07
N GLY A 156 -8.56 -4.59 -15.19
CA GLY A 156 -8.76 -3.93 -16.49
C GLY A 156 -8.01 -2.60 -16.65
N LEU A 157 -7.33 -2.13 -15.62
CA LEU A 157 -6.53 -0.90 -15.67
C LEU A 157 -5.06 -1.22 -16.00
N ARG A 158 -4.45 -0.34 -16.80
CA ARG A 158 -3.01 -0.39 -17.05
C ARG A 158 -2.24 -0.11 -15.76
N ILE A 159 -1.13 -0.83 -15.60
CA ILE A 159 -0.22 -0.62 -14.47
C ILE A 159 1.21 -0.44 -14.99
N LYS A 160 2.06 0.07 -14.11
CA LYS A 160 3.51 0.13 -14.34
C LYS A 160 4.19 -0.99 -13.55
N LYS A 161 4.95 -1.83 -14.24
CA LYS A 161 5.75 -2.89 -13.62
C LYS A 161 7.12 -2.37 -13.22
N TYR A 162 7.71 -2.98 -12.21
CA TYR A 162 9.01 -2.58 -11.69
C TYR A 162 9.93 -3.79 -11.47
N SER A 163 11.24 -3.58 -11.73
CA SER A 163 12.30 -4.40 -11.16
C SER A 163 12.77 -3.80 -9.82
N ALA A 164 13.55 -4.56 -9.05
CA ALA A 164 14.15 -4.07 -7.82
C ALA A 164 15.01 -2.81 -8.06
N ASP A 165 15.71 -2.76 -9.19
CA ASP A 165 16.57 -1.63 -9.54
C ASP A 165 15.77 -0.41 -9.98
N THR A 166 14.77 -0.59 -10.86
CA THR A 166 13.93 0.52 -11.31
C THR A 166 13.12 1.12 -10.16
N LEU A 167 12.56 0.30 -9.26
CA LEU A 167 11.85 0.79 -8.08
C LEU A 167 12.80 1.50 -7.12
N SER A 168 13.97 0.92 -6.85
CA SER A 168 14.98 1.55 -5.98
C SER A 168 15.46 2.89 -6.54
N ASN A 169 15.72 2.96 -7.83
CA ASN A 169 16.13 4.19 -8.49
C ASN A 169 15.03 5.27 -8.45
N THR A 170 13.76 4.88 -8.48
CA THR A 170 12.62 5.79 -8.38
C THR A 170 12.59 6.50 -7.03
N PHE A 171 12.94 5.83 -5.94
CA PHE A 171 12.87 6.37 -4.57
C PHE A 171 14.21 6.85 -4.00
N LYS A 172 15.32 6.69 -4.71
CA LYS A 172 16.70 6.88 -4.20
C LYS A 172 17.03 8.28 -3.64
N ASN A 173 16.32 9.32 -4.07
CA ASN A 173 16.62 10.68 -3.62
C ASN A 173 16.26 10.90 -2.14
N GLU A 174 15.20 10.24 -1.67
CA GLU A 174 14.66 10.42 -0.32
C GLU A 174 14.81 9.17 0.56
N PHE A 175 15.06 8.01 -0.08
CA PHE A 175 15.05 6.73 0.61
C PHE A 175 16.22 5.84 0.18
N SER A 176 16.77 5.11 1.16
CA SER A 176 17.73 4.03 0.94
C SER A 176 16.99 2.69 0.91
N LYS A 177 17.25 1.87 -0.11
CA LYS A 177 16.74 0.50 -0.19
C LYS A 177 17.28 -0.34 0.97
N ILE A 178 16.39 -1.08 1.65
CA ILE A 178 16.75 -2.08 2.65
C ILE A 178 16.74 -3.47 2.01
N LYS A 179 15.60 -3.88 1.46
CA LYS A 179 15.38 -5.24 0.93
C LYS A 179 14.39 -5.20 -0.23
N CYS A 180 14.64 -6.02 -1.25
CA CYS A 180 13.64 -6.34 -2.28
C CYS A 180 13.56 -7.86 -2.46
N ILE A 181 12.34 -8.38 -2.63
CA ILE A 181 12.06 -9.77 -2.98
C ILE A 181 10.97 -9.84 -4.03
N THR A 182 10.97 -10.89 -4.83
CA THR A 182 9.81 -11.25 -5.67
C THR A 182 9.08 -12.43 -5.04
N VAL A 183 7.75 -12.38 -5.10
CA VAL A 183 6.89 -13.44 -4.56
C VAL A 183 5.75 -13.74 -5.53
N ASP A 184 5.39 -15.01 -5.63
CA ASP A 184 4.19 -15.44 -6.35
C ASP A 184 2.98 -15.35 -5.42
N HIS A 185 2.01 -14.52 -5.79
CA HIS A 185 0.69 -14.51 -5.19
C HIS A 185 -0.22 -15.46 -5.98
N ILE A 186 -0.81 -16.42 -5.29
CA ILE A 186 -1.83 -17.30 -5.88
C ILE A 186 -3.18 -16.63 -5.69
N THR A 187 -3.83 -16.29 -6.80
CA THR A 187 -5.15 -15.68 -6.78
C THR A 187 -6.23 -16.69 -6.36
N PRO A 188 -7.43 -16.25 -5.96
CA PRO A 188 -8.56 -17.16 -5.74
C PRO A 188 -8.89 -18.04 -6.96
N PHE A 189 -8.51 -17.61 -8.17
CA PHE A 189 -8.69 -18.35 -9.43
C PHE A 189 -7.56 -19.36 -9.74
N GLN A 190 -6.65 -19.60 -8.77
CA GLN A 190 -5.47 -20.48 -8.94
C GLN A 190 -4.49 -20.01 -10.02
N THR A 191 -4.51 -18.72 -10.36
CA THR A 191 -3.52 -18.11 -11.24
C THR A 191 -2.41 -17.44 -10.43
N LYS A 192 -1.23 -17.33 -11.01
CA LYS A 192 -0.09 -16.66 -10.38
C LYS A 192 0.01 -15.21 -10.81
N GLN A 193 0.25 -14.34 -9.83
CA GLN A 193 0.65 -12.96 -10.04
C GLN A 193 1.98 -12.74 -9.33
N ASN A 194 3.03 -12.39 -10.09
CA ASN A 194 4.34 -12.17 -9.50
C ASN A 194 4.45 -10.71 -9.05
N TYR A 195 4.67 -10.55 -7.75
CA TYR A 195 4.87 -9.26 -7.08
C TYR A 195 6.34 -9.02 -6.78
N LEU A 196 6.73 -7.76 -6.83
CA LEU A 196 7.96 -7.23 -6.26
C LEU A 196 7.59 -6.48 -4.97
N PHE A 197 8.16 -6.89 -3.86
CA PHE A 197 8.11 -6.14 -2.60
C PHE A 197 9.47 -5.53 -2.31
N CYS A 198 9.49 -4.23 -2.05
CA CYS A 198 10.68 -3.52 -1.62
C CYS A 198 10.40 -2.73 -0.34
N SER A 199 11.38 -2.72 0.56
CA SER A 199 11.39 -1.84 1.72
C SER A 199 12.52 -0.84 1.65
N PHE A 200 12.24 0.34 2.21
CA PHE A 200 13.13 1.47 2.19
C PHE A 200 13.16 2.16 3.55
N LYS A 201 14.28 2.81 3.84
CA LYS A 201 14.44 3.72 4.98
C LYS A 201 14.58 5.14 4.50
N LYS A 202 13.84 6.07 5.09
CA LYS A 202 13.96 7.50 4.86
C LYS A 202 15.36 7.97 5.18
N HIS A 203 15.91 8.84 4.34
CA HIS A 203 17.18 9.47 4.62
C HIS A 203 17.07 10.35 5.87
N ASP A 204 18.10 10.32 6.70
CA ASP A 204 18.22 11.20 7.84
C ASP A 204 18.64 12.58 7.36
N PRO A 205 17.77 13.61 7.49
CA PRO A 205 18.11 14.95 7.02
C PRO A 205 19.37 15.53 7.71
N SER A 206 19.72 15.03 8.89
CA SER A 206 20.93 15.47 9.63
C SER A 206 22.22 14.96 8.99
N LYS A 207 22.18 13.97 8.07
CA LYS A 207 23.34 13.37 7.42
C LYS A 207 23.58 13.87 5.99
N SER A 208 22.75 14.80 5.49
CA SER A 208 22.83 15.34 4.12
C SER A 208 23.77 16.54 3.98
N SER A 209 24.61 16.85 4.98
CA SER A 209 25.53 18.00 5.01
C SER A 209 26.97 17.54 5.20
N LEU A 210 27.50 16.81 4.20
CA LEU A 210 28.97 16.61 4.06
C LEU A 210 29.34 16.55 2.58
#